data_1e914f77e3b2d34b36ac1d553f248487
#
_entry.id   1e914f77e3b2d34b36ac1d553f248487
#
_cell.length_a   1.000
_cell.length_b   1.000
_cell.length_c   1.000
_cell.angle_alpha   90.00
_cell.angle_beta   90.00
_cell.angle_gamma   90.00
#
_symmetry.space_group_name_H-M   'P 1'
#
loop_
_entity.id
_entity.type
_entity.pdbx_description
1 polymer ?
#
loop_
_entity_poly.entity_id
_entity_poly.type
_entity_poly.pdbx_seq_one_letter_code
_entity_poly.pdbx_strand_id
1 'polypeptide(L)'
;QHALNGVVVELTTAEAARIGQLPDVQLVEAYREYVLDTDTGPRLIGSEAVWDGTWAGATGQFQGEGIVYGILDSGINFGAPSFTAVDPIDGYQHVNPLGAGNYLGTCAPGGVDAGRCNDKLIGGYNFVCGAPGNQCGVANVREEPGFGDTNGHGSHVASTVAGNRRDALFRGNTRRISGVAPRGNIVAYDICYTEISTARGLCPNNSAVAAVNQAIADGVIDVLNYSIGGGAAPWSEAVSLAFLNAVDAGIFVASSAGNSGPGPNTMGHLEPWVSSTAAAQHGRGSFALALNVTGPGSVPEPLRPVLIEEGNTGTPFTTSIPGTTPVRVSATIDTANDGCAAFPANAFQGAIAVV
;
A
#
# COMPACT_ATOMS: atom_id res chain seq x y z
N GLN A 1 6.17 20.63 -17.87
CA GLN A 1 5.08 19.99 -17.12
C GLN A 1 3.95 19.70 -18.12
N HIS A 2 3.53 18.43 -18.26
CA HIS A 2 2.61 18.03 -19.33
C HIS A 2 1.16 17.85 -18.81
N ALA A 3 0.96 17.69 -17.52
CA ALA A 3 -0.36 17.51 -16.94
C ALA A 3 -0.88 18.78 -16.26
N LEU A 4 -0.01 19.50 -15.56
CA LEU A 4 -0.34 20.74 -14.89
C LEU A 4 0.87 21.68 -14.89
N ASN A 5 0.70 22.92 -15.35
CA ASN A 5 1.72 23.95 -15.23
C ASN A 5 1.50 24.72 -13.93
N GLY A 6 2.17 24.30 -12.86
CA GLY A 6 1.99 24.86 -11.54
C GLY A 6 3.29 24.90 -10.72
N VAL A 7 3.27 25.64 -9.62
CA VAL A 7 4.35 25.75 -8.65
C VAL A 7 3.78 25.54 -7.25
N VAL A 8 4.58 24.96 -6.36
CA VAL A 8 4.27 24.90 -4.92
C VAL A 8 4.98 26.07 -4.25
N VAL A 9 4.22 26.88 -3.52
CA VAL A 9 4.73 28.07 -2.83
C VAL A 9 4.12 28.16 -1.44
N GLU A 10 4.86 28.72 -0.52
CA GLU A 10 4.36 29.02 0.82
C GLU A 10 3.72 30.40 0.82
N LEU A 11 2.45 30.48 1.17
CA LEU A 11 1.63 31.67 1.08
C LEU A 11 0.71 31.79 2.30
N THR A 12 0.45 33.02 2.71
CA THR A 12 -0.69 33.31 3.59
C THR A 12 -2.00 33.16 2.81
N THR A 13 -3.10 32.93 3.52
CA THR A 13 -4.44 32.85 2.91
C THR A 13 -4.78 34.09 2.07
N ALA A 14 -4.36 35.27 2.51
CA ALA A 14 -4.57 36.52 1.79
C ALA A 14 -3.77 36.59 0.49
N GLU A 15 -2.53 36.10 0.48
CA GLU A 15 -1.69 36.01 -0.71
C GLU A 15 -2.23 34.97 -1.69
N ALA A 16 -2.64 33.81 -1.19
CA ALA A 16 -3.27 32.77 -2.00
C ALA A 16 -4.54 33.30 -2.72
N ALA A 17 -5.39 34.03 -1.99
CA ALA A 17 -6.60 34.65 -2.56
C ALA A 17 -6.27 35.71 -3.62
N ARG A 18 -5.20 36.49 -3.44
CA ARG A 18 -4.75 37.47 -4.44
C ARG A 18 -4.17 36.81 -5.68
N ILE A 19 -3.38 35.76 -5.52
CA ILE A 19 -2.80 35.01 -6.64
C ILE A 19 -3.91 34.33 -7.44
N GLY A 20 -4.92 33.77 -6.78
CA GLY A 20 -6.07 33.14 -7.44
C GLY A 20 -6.92 34.08 -8.32
N GLN A 21 -6.73 35.42 -8.19
CA GLN A 21 -7.40 36.43 -9.01
C GLN A 21 -6.59 36.84 -10.25
N LEU A 22 -5.36 36.34 -10.40
CA LEU A 22 -4.52 36.67 -11.56
C LEU A 22 -5.07 35.99 -12.83
N PRO A 23 -5.05 36.67 -13.98
CA PRO A 23 -5.67 36.16 -15.22
C PRO A 23 -5.13 34.81 -15.70
N ASP A 24 -3.87 34.51 -15.41
CA ASP A 24 -3.18 33.32 -15.85
C ASP A 24 -3.16 32.19 -14.79
N VAL A 25 -3.83 32.38 -13.65
CA VAL A 25 -3.93 31.41 -12.57
C VAL A 25 -5.31 30.74 -12.64
N GLN A 26 -5.35 29.45 -12.97
CA GLN A 26 -6.58 28.69 -13.06
C GLN A 26 -7.05 28.16 -11.70
N LEU A 27 -6.10 27.84 -10.82
CA LEU A 27 -6.38 27.23 -9.53
C LEU A 27 -5.30 27.60 -8.52
N VAL A 28 -5.71 27.94 -7.31
CA VAL A 28 -4.86 27.97 -6.12
C VAL A 28 -5.48 26.99 -5.13
N GLU A 29 -4.75 25.92 -4.85
CA GLU A 29 -5.18 24.88 -3.92
C GLU A 29 -4.24 24.83 -2.71
N ALA A 30 -4.81 24.66 -1.52
CA ALA A 30 -4.01 24.42 -0.34
C ALA A 30 -3.32 23.05 -0.45
N TYR A 31 -2.05 22.97 0.01
CA TYR A 31 -1.37 21.70 0.14
C TYR A 31 -2.21 20.75 1.01
N ARG A 32 -2.34 19.53 0.55
CA ARG A 32 -3.06 18.45 1.24
C ARG A 32 -2.23 17.18 1.17
N GLU A 33 -2.09 16.54 2.29
CA GLU A 33 -1.60 15.16 2.34
C GLU A 33 -2.77 14.21 2.35
N TYR A 34 -2.68 13.18 1.53
CA TYR A 34 -3.73 12.18 1.38
C TYR A 34 -3.20 10.83 1.88
N VAL A 35 -4.03 10.11 2.62
CA VAL A 35 -3.75 8.74 3.06
C VAL A 35 -4.42 7.77 2.08
N LEU A 36 -3.76 6.63 1.84
CA LEU A 36 -4.28 5.59 0.97
C LEU A 36 -5.54 4.96 1.60
N ASP A 37 -6.64 4.94 0.85
CA ASP A 37 -7.93 4.39 1.25
C ASP A 37 -8.40 3.34 0.24
N THR A 38 -8.58 2.11 0.66
CA THR A 38 -8.99 0.98 -0.21
C THR A 38 -10.51 0.81 -0.33
N ASP A 39 -11.31 1.56 0.43
CA ASP A 39 -12.77 1.43 0.39
C ASP A 39 -13.43 2.16 -0.80
N THR A 40 -12.76 3.12 -1.42
CA THR A 40 -13.21 3.87 -2.60
C THR A 40 -12.39 3.61 -3.86
N GLY A 41 -11.21 3.03 -3.74
CA GLY A 41 -10.33 2.74 -4.86
C GLY A 41 -11.00 1.92 -5.97
N PRO A 42 -11.62 0.76 -5.68
CA PRO A 42 -12.31 -0.03 -6.69
C PRO A 42 -13.39 0.74 -7.46
N ARG A 43 -14.16 1.58 -6.78
CA ARG A 43 -15.17 2.42 -7.41
C ARG A 43 -14.57 3.46 -8.36
N LEU A 44 -13.50 4.12 -7.93
CA LEU A 44 -12.84 5.16 -8.72
C LEU A 44 -12.32 4.62 -10.06
N ILE A 45 -11.71 3.44 -10.04
CA ILE A 45 -11.15 2.80 -11.25
C ILE A 45 -12.20 2.04 -12.06
N GLY A 46 -13.48 2.08 -11.66
CA GLY A 46 -14.58 1.42 -12.37
C GLY A 46 -14.72 -0.08 -12.15
N SER A 47 -14.06 -0.66 -11.15
CA SER A 47 -14.16 -2.10 -10.86
C SER A 47 -15.58 -2.53 -10.52
N GLU A 48 -16.35 -1.69 -9.83
CA GLU A 48 -17.75 -1.98 -9.52
C GLU A 48 -18.57 -2.22 -10.80
N ALA A 49 -18.35 -1.46 -11.87
CA ALA A 49 -19.03 -1.68 -13.14
C ALA A 49 -18.68 -3.01 -13.78
N VAL A 50 -17.45 -3.52 -13.58
CA VAL A 50 -17.04 -4.88 -14.02
C VAL A 50 -17.71 -5.92 -13.15
N TRP A 51 -17.78 -5.71 -11.83
CA TRP A 51 -18.44 -6.63 -10.91
C TRP A 51 -19.94 -6.78 -11.18
N ASP A 52 -20.60 -5.67 -11.54
CA ASP A 52 -22.04 -5.61 -11.80
C ASP A 52 -22.40 -5.92 -13.26
N GLY A 53 -21.41 -6.02 -14.14
CA GLY A 53 -21.64 -6.24 -15.57
C GLY A 53 -22.26 -5.01 -16.27
N THR A 54 -22.02 -3.80 -15.78
CA THR A 54 -22.55 -2.54 -16.34
C THR A 54 -21.53 -1.77 -17.18
N TRP A 55 -20.29 -2.26 -17.32
CA TRP A 55 -19.27 -1.64 -18.16
C TRP A 55 -19.60 -1.77 -19.66
N ALA A 56 -19.09 -0.86 -20.48
CA ALA A 56 -19.32 -0.88 -21.91
C ALA A 56 -18.73 -2.13 -22.57
N GLY A 57 -19.57 -2.93 -23.25
CA GLY A 57 -19.16 -4.21 -23.83
C GLY A 57 -19.21 -5.39 -22.86
N ALA A 58 -19.89 -5.25 -21.73
CA ALA A 58 -20.02 -6.32 -20.75
C ALA A 58 -20.57 -7.62 -21.35
N THR A 59 -19.90 -8.73 -21.08
CA THR A 59 -20.32 -10.07 -21.42
C THR A 59 -20.74 -10.89 -20.19
N GLY A 60 -20.62 -10.30 -18.99
CA GLY A 60 -20.92 -10.94 -17.71
C GLY A 60 -20.45 -10.07 -16.53
N GLN A 61 -20.58 -10.64 -15.35
CA GLN A 61 -20.11 -10.09 -14.08
C GLN A 61 -18.81 -10.80 -13.70
N PHE A 62 -17.74 -10.05 -13.46
CA PHE A 62 -16.42 -10.62 -13.18
C PHE A 62 -15.81 -10.00 -11.95
N GLN A 63 -15.29 -10.83 -11.05
CA GLN A 63 -14.65 -10.40 -9.81
C GLN A 63 -13.28 -11.07 -9.60
N GLY A 64 -12.71 -11.64 -10.69
CA GLY A 64 -11.43 -12.31 -10.69
C GLY A 64 -11.54 -13.85 -10.59
N GLU A 65 -12.73 -14.42 -10.79
CA GLU A 65 -12.93 -15.87 -10.76
C GLU A 65 -12.03 -16.57 -11.78
N GLY A 66 -11.27 -17.55 -11.32
CA GLY A 66 -10.37 -18.34 -12.15
C GLY A 66 -9.06 -17.66 -12.54
N ILE A 67 -8.82 -16.42 -12.06
CA ILE A 67 -7.55 -15.71 -12.28
C ILE A 67 -6.63 -15.91 -11.09
N VAL A 68 -5.37 -16.22 -11.36
CA VAL A 68 -4.32 -16.40 -10.35
C VAL A 68 -3.33 -15.24 -10.38
N TYR A 69 -3.24 -14.56 -9.26
CA TYR A 69 -2.35 -13.40 -9.06
C TYR A 69 -1.07 -13.83 -8.34
N GLY A 70 0.08 -13.66 -8.99
CA GLY A 70 1.40 -13.76 -8.37
C GLY A 70 1.80 -12.41 -7.77
N ILE A 71 2.06 -12.36 -6.49
CA ILE A 71 2.45 -11.14 -5.76
C ILE A 71 3.93 -11.23 -5.41
N LEU A 72 4.78 -10.48 -6.11
CA LEU A 72 6.21 -10.38 -5.87
C LEU A 72 6.46 -9.21 -4.92
N ASP A 73 6.61 -9.49 -3.62
CA ASP A 73 6.69 -8.46 -2.59
C ASP A 73 7.37 -8.98 -1.30
N SER A 74 7.02 -8.47 -0.14
CA SER A 74 7.56 -8.83 1.18
C SER A 74 6.81 -9.98 1.87
N GLY A 75 6.19 -10.86 1.12
CA GLY A 75 5.39 -11.95 1.66
C GLY A 75 3.93 -11.60 1.92
N ILE A 76 3.20 -12.48 2.61
CA ILE A 76 1.78 -12.30 2.95
C ILE A 76 1.53 -12.71 4.40
N ASN A 77 0.73 -11.93 5.11
CA ASN A 77 0.13 -12.35 6.37
C ASN A 77 -1.03 -13.32 6.09
N PHE A 78 -0.71 -14.60 6.00
CA PHE A 78 -1.66 -15.69 5.72
C PHE A 78 -2.79 -15.80 6.76
N GLY A 79 -2.63 -15.24 7.96
CA GLY A 79 -3.67 -15.18 9.00
C GLY A 79 -4.69 -14.06 8.82
N ALA A 80 -4.49 -13.16 7.85
CA ALA A 80 -5.39 -12.04 7.64
C ALA A 80 -6.74 -12.51 7.04
N PRO A 81 -7.87 -11.96 7.52
CA PRO A 81 -9.20 -12.31 7.01
C PRO A 81 -9.41 -12.05 5.50
N SER A 82 -8.56 -11.21 4.90
CA SER A 82 -8.58 -10.94 3.47
C SER A 82 -8.17 -12.16 2.61
N PHE A 83 -7.56 -13.18 3.21
CA PHE A 83 -7.01 -14.33 2.49
C PHE A 83 -7.64 -15.66 2.89
N THR A 84 -8.81 -15.64 3.52
CA THR A 84 -9.55 -16.86 3.88
C THR A 84 -10.15 -17.54 2.65
N ALA A 85 -10.31 -18.87 2.73
CA ALA A 85 -10.89 -19.67 1.63
C ALA A 85 -12.35 -19.29 1.32
N VAL A 86 -13.03 -18.66 2.27
CA VAL A 86 -14.42 -18.20 2.11
C VAL A 86 -14.47 -16.70 2.35
N ASP A 87 -15.09 -15.96 1.42
CA ASP A 87 -15.35 -14.53 1.60
C ASP A 87 -16.31 -14.33 2.77
N PRO A 88 -15.94 -13.56 3.81
CA PRO A 88 -16.75 -13.44 5.03
C PRO A 88 -18.03 -12.60 4.83
N ILE A 89 -18.20 -11.94 3.69
CA ILE A 89 -19.34 -11.06 3.45
C ILE A 89 -20.43 -11.75 2.63
N ASP A 90 -20.06 -12.35 1.52
CA ASP A 90 -21.04 -12.97 0.61
C ASP A 90 -21.00 -14.50 0.64
N GLY A 91 -20.04 -15.09 1.38
CA GLY A 91 -19.91 -16.54 1.52
C GLY A 91 -19.33 -17.22 0.27
N TYR A 92 -18.76 -16.47 -0.67
CA TYR A 92 -18.13 -17.06 -1.85
C TYR A 92 -17.00 -18.01 -1.44
N GLN A 93 -17.07 -19.24 -1.91
CA GLN A 93 -16.04 -20.25 -1.69
C GLN A 93 -15.05 -20.22 -2.85
N HIS A 94 -13.79 -19.94 -2.55
CA HIS A 94 -12.74 -19.96 -3.55
C HIS A 94 -12.50 -21.36 -4.08
N VAL A 95 -12.22 -21.46 -5.36
CA VAL A 95 -11.86 -22.72 -6.01
C VAL A 95 -10.37 -22.69 -6.31
N ASN A 96 -9.65 -23.68 -5.80
CA ASN A 96 -8.22 -23.83 -6.10
C ASN A 96 -8.04 -24.46 -7.48
N PRO A 97 -7.42 -23.76 -8.46
CA PRO A 97 -7.23 -24.30 -9.80
C PRO A 97 -6.25 -25.50 -9.84
N LEU A 98 -5.45 -25.69 -8.81
CA LEU A 98 -4.56 -26.85 -8.66
C LEU A 98 -5.29 -28.09 -8.13
N GLY A 99 -6.57 -27.95 -7.78
CA GLY A 99 -7.35 -28.95 -7.06
C GLY A 99 -7.23 -28.84 -5.55
N ALA A 100 -8.28 -29.26 -4.85
CA ALA A 100 -8.38 -29.14 -3.41
C ALA A 100 -7.19 -29.80 -2.69
N GLY A 101 -6.57 -29.07 -1.76
CA GLY A 101 -5.45 -29.56 -0.97
C GLY A 101 -4.08 -29.54 -1.67
N ASN A 102 -4.01 -29.13 -2.94
CA ASN A 102 -2.75 -28.99 -3.67
C ASN A 102 -2.28 -27.54 -3.59
N TYR A 103 -1.12 -27.33 -2.98
CA TYR A 103 -0.57 -25.98 -2.77
C TYR A 103 0.88 -25.90 -3.25
N LEU A 104 1.29 -24.73 -3.74
CA LEU A 104 2.61 -24.48 -4.30
C LEU A 104 3.66 -24.11 -3.23
N GLY A 105 4.90 -24.35 -3.55
CA GLY A 105 6.06 -23.84 -2.83
C GLY A 105 6.16 -24.34 -1.39
N THR A 106 6.35 -23.45 -0.45
CA THR A 106 6.52 -23.74 0.98
C THR A 106 5.24 -24.26 1.64
N CYS A 107 4.08 -24.13 0.99
CA CYS A 107 2.81 -24.72 1.42
C CYS A 107 2.61 -26.18 1.01
N ALA A 108 3.44 -26.70 0.10
CA ALA A 108 3.38 -28.10 -0.26
C ALA A 108 3.61 -29.03 0.96
N PRO A 109 3.13 -30.29 0.91
CA PRO A 109 3.32 -31.22 2.03
C PRO A 109 4.79 -31.33 2.46
N GLY A 110 5.08 -31.07 3.73
CA GLY A 110 6.43 -31.06 4.29
C GLY A 110 7.18 -29.74 4.14
N GLY A 111 6.61 -28.75 3.47
CA GLY A 111 7.15 -27.40 3.43
C GLY A 111 6.98 -26.66 4.77
N VAL A 112 7.76 -25.59 4.96
CA VAL A 112 7.78 -24.81 6.21
C VAL A 112 6.44 -24.13 6.52
N ASP A 113 5.64 -23.86 5.50
CA ASP A 113 4.30 -23.24 5.59
C ASP A 113 3.17 -24.25 5.35
N ALA A 114 3.43 -25.53 5.44
CA ALA A 114 2.41 -26.55 5.28
C ALA A 114 1.21 -26.29 6.22
N GLY A 115 0.00 -26.22 5.64
CA GLY A 115 -1.23 -25.91 6.39
C GLY A 115 -1.54 -24.42 6.55
N ARG A 116 -0.73 -23.51 6.01
CA ARG A 116 -0.99 -22.06 6.00
C ARG A 116 -1.71 -21.58 4.74
N CYS A 117 -1.61 -22.33 3.66
CA CYS A 117 -2.36 -22.07 2.42
C CYS A 117 -3.79 -22.64 2.48
N ASN A 118 -4.64 -22.15 1.61
CA ASN A 118 -6.03 -22.53 1.44
C ASN A 118 -6.48 -22.26 -0.02
N ASP A 119 -7.74 -22.49 -0.34
CA ASP A 119 -8.21 -22.36 -1.73
C ASP A 119 -8.24 -20.91 -2.26
N LYS A 120 -7.98 -19.91 -1.43
CA LYS A 120 -7.73 -18.51 -1.83
C LYS A 120 -6.25 -18.21 -2.03
N LEU A 121 -5.44 -18.52 -1.03
CA LEU A 121 -3.98 -18.40 -1.02
C LEU A 121 -3.41 -19.78 -1.36
N ILE A 122 -3.17 -20.03 -2.64
CA ILE A 122 -2.88 -21.37 -3.16
C ILE A 122 -1.39 -21.72 -3.20
N GLY A 123 -0.52 -20.81 -2.75
CA GLY A 123 0.92 -21.07 -2.69
C GLY A 123 1.72 -19.91 -2.12
N GLY A 124 2.96 -20.20 -1.75
CA GLY A 124 3.93 -19.21 -1.32
C GLY A 124 5.35 -19.72 -1.47
N TYR A 125 6.24 -18.80 -1.72
CA TYR A 125 7.68 -19.02 -1.89
C TYR A 125 8.46 -17.94 -1.15
N ASN A 126 9.66 -18.26 -0.71
CA ASN A 126 10.62 -17.30 -0.17
C ASN A 126 11.93 -17.36 -0.97
N PHE A 127 12.37 -16.23 -1.51
CA PHE A 127 13.56 -16.08 -2.31
C PHE A 127 14.63 -15.22 -1.62
N VAL A 128 14.42 -14.86 -0.36
CA VAL A 128 15.38 -14.10 0.46
C VAL A 128 16.05 -14.96 1.52
N CYS A 129 15.45 -16.10 1.89
CA CYS A 129 16.08 -17.13 2.71
C CYS A 129 16.64 -18.23 1.83
N GLY A 130 17.96 -18.40 1.82
CA GLY A 130 18.63 -19.43 1.03
C GLY A 130 19.70 -18.86 0.10
N ALA A 131 20.29 -19.71 -0.74
CA ALA A 131 21.34 -19.29 -1.67
C ALA A 131 20.74 -18.75 -2.99
N PRO A 132 21.41 -17.81 -3.67
CA PRO A 132 22.51 -16.98 -3.19
C PRO A 132 22.01 -15.73 -2.49
N GLY A 133 22.62 -15.37 -1.35
CA GLY A 133 22.29 -14.12 -0.65
C GLY A 133 21.30 -14.26 0.49
N ASN A 134 21.34 -15.39 1.19
CA ASN A 134 20.49 -15.66 2.36
C ASN A 134 20.47 -14.49 3.35
N GLN A 135 19.31 -13.95 3.60
CA GLN A 135 19.07 -12.86 4.55
C GLN A 135 18.49 -13.37 5.89
N CYS A 136 18.05 -14.63 5.95
CA CYS A 136 17.54 -15.21 7.20
C CYS A 136 18.66 -15.41 8.21
N GLY A 137 18.46 -14.91 9.43
CA GLY A 137 19.43 -14.95 10.50
C GLY A 137 20.59 -13.94 10.39
N VAL A 138 20.56 -13.04 9.40
CA VAL A 138 21.53 -11.95 9.28
C VAL A 138 21.24 -10.86 10.33
N ALA A 139 22.29 -10.36 10.97
CA ALA A 139 22.17 -9.27 11.93
C ALA A 139 21.55 -8.03 11.26
N ASN A 140 20.67 -7.32 11.95
CA ASN A 140 19.93 -6.15 11.46
C ASN A 140 18.90 -6.45 10.34
N VAL A 141 18.59 -7.72 10.10
CA VAL A 141 17.56 -8.14 9.15
C VAL A 141 16.43 -8.85 9.89
N ARG A 142 15.20 -8.45 9.57
CA ARG A 142 13.98 -9.17 9.96
C ARG A 142 13.52 -9.96 8.75
N GLU A 143 13.75 -11.26 8.81
CA GLU A 143 13.33 -12.22 7.82
C GLU A 143 13.30 -13.63 8.43
N GLU A 144 12.35 -14.45 7.99
CA GLU A 144 12.18 -15.82 8.47
C GLU A 144 11.93 -16.79 7.30
N PRO A 145 12.26 -18.08 7.45
CA PRO A 145 11.89 -19.07 6.44
C PRO A 145 10.39 -19.17 6.26
N GLY A 146 9.94 -19.19 5.00
CA GLY A 146 8.53 -19.16 4.63
C GLY A 146 8.15 -17.82 4.01
N PHE A 147 6.91 -17.70 3.54
CA PHE A 147 6.44 -16.49 2.85
C PHE A 147 5.68 -15.52 3.80
N GLY A 148 5.90 -15.63 5.10
CA GLY A 148 5.30 -14.75 6.10
C GLY A 148 5.79 -13.31 5.94
N ASP A 149 4.86 -12.34 5.93
CA ASP A 149 5.19 -10.94 5.73
C ASP A 149 5.80 -10.31 6.98
N THR A 150 7.06 -9.96 6.92
CA THR A 150 7.80 -9.30 8.01
C THR A 150 7.80 -7.77 7.92
N ASN A 151 7.21 -7.20 6.85
CA ASN A 151 7.15 -5.76 6.56
C ASN A 151 5.72 -5.20 6.64
N GLY A 152 4.76 -5.88 6.03
CA GLY A 152 3.37 -5.46 5.87
C GLY A 152 3.01 -4.95 4.47
N HIS A 153 4.00 -4.60 3.65
CA HIS A 153 3.77 -4.06 2.31
C HIS A 153 3.12 -5.11 1.39
N GLY A 154 3.68 -6.33 1.34
CA GLY A 154 3.15 -7.41 0.52
C GLY A 154 1.72 -7.83 0.88
N SER A 155 1.40 -7.88 2.19
CA SER A 155 0.02 -8.12 2.65
C SER A 155 -0.95 -7.03 2.20
N HIS A 156 -0.52 -5.77 2.25
CA HIS A 156 -1.31 -4.63 1.79
C HIS A 156 -1.54 -4.71 0.28
N VAL A 157 -0.50 -4.94 -0.49
CA VAL A 157 -0.56 -5.10 -1.95
C VAL A 157 -1.46 -6.26 -2.35
N ALA A 158 -1.24 -7.46 -1.78
CA ALA A 158 -2.05 -8.64 -2.06
C ALA A 158 -3.53 -8.43 -1.73
N SER A 159 -3.82 -7.76 -0.61
CA SER A 159 -5.21 -7.45 -0.24
C SER A 159 -5.86 -6.42 -1.16
N THR A 160 -5.09 -5.47 -1.69
CA THR A 160 -5.56 -4.50 -2.68
C THR A 160 -5.85 -5.16 -4.03
N VAL A 161 -5.01 -6.09 -4.46
CA VAL A 161 -5.22 -6.85 -5.70
C VAL A 161 -6.44 -7.75 -5.59
N ALA A 162 -6.45 -8.67 -4.63
CA ALA A 162 -7.40 -9.77 -4.60
C ALA A 162 -7.94 -10.12 -3.19
N GLY A 163 -7.83 -9.24 -2.20
CA GLY A 163 -8.36 -9.51 -0.86
C GLY A 163 -9.86 -9.71 -0.87
N ASN A 164 -10.35 -10.66 -0.07
CA ASN A 164 -11.78 -10.86 0.17
C ASN A 164 -12.45 -9.57 0.66
N ARG A 165 -13.74 -9.44 0.43
CA ARG A 165 -14.56 -8.41 1.06
C ARG A 165 -14.58 -8.59 2.56
N ARG A 166 -14.49 -7.50 3.29
CA ARG A 166 -14.59 -7.52 4.76
C ARG A 166 -15.04 -6.17 5.30
N ASP A 167 -15.65 -6.22 6.48
CA ASP A 167 -15.85 -5.02 7.28
C ASP A 167 -14.63 -4.80 8.16
N ALA A 168 -13.96 -3.68 7.97
CA ALA A 168 -12.80 -3.27 8.72
C ALA A 168 -13.13 -2.07 9.62
N LEU A 169 -12.71 -2.14 10.88
CA LEU A 169 -12.81 -1.01 11.79
C LEU A 169 -11.59 -0.10 11.58
N PHE A 170 -11.85 1.13 11.13
CA PHE A 170 -10.82 2.13 10.97
C PHE A 170 -11.23 3.42 11.69
N ARG A 171 -10.44 3.83 12.67
CA ARG A 171 -10.68 5.03 13.49
C ARG A 171 -12.12 5.12 14.02
N GLY A 172 -12.62 4.02 14.58
CA GLY A 172 -13.98 3.94 15.14
C GLY A 172 -15.12 3.82 14.13
N ASN A 173 -14.82 3.81 12.83
CA ASN A 173 -15.83 3.64 11.78
C ASN A 173 -15.64 2.30 11.08
N THR A 174 -16.73 1.56 10.91
CA THR A 174 -16.74 0.36 10.10
C THR A 174 -16.80 0.72 8.62
N ARG A 175 -15.86 0.19 7.83
CA ARG A 175 -15.80 0.36 6.38
C ARG A 175 -15.77 -0.99 5.70
N ARG A 176 -16.57 -1.12 4.63
CA ARG A 176 -16.48 -2.26 3.73
C ARG A 176 -15.29 -2.05 2.81
N ILE A 177 -14.29 -2.92 2.89
CA ILE A 177 -13.13 -2.93 2.01
C ILE A 177 -13.08 -4.20 1.18
N SER A 178 -12.41 -4.15 0.04
CA SER A 178 -12.26 -5.26 -0.91
C SER A 178 -11.00 -5.07 -1.74
N GLY A 179 -10.40 -6.14 -2.18
CA GLY A 179 -9.51 -6.10 -3.34
C GLY A 179 -10.28 -5.77 -4.62
N VAL A 180 -9.54 -5.44 -5.67
CA VAL A 180 -10.12 -5.15 -7.01
C VAL A 180 -10.70 -6.41 -7.63
N ALA A 181 -10.05 -7.56 -7.41
CA ALA A 181 -10.47 -8.88 -7.89
C ALA A 181 -10.72 -9.86 -6.71
N PRO A 182 -11.73 -9.62 -5.86
CA PRO A 182 -11.87 -10.33 -4.58
C PRO A 182 -12.04 -11.84 -4.70
N ARG A 183 -12.42 -12.35 -5.87
CA ARG A 183 -12.62 -13.79 -6.13
C ARG A 183 -11.44 -14.47 -6.81
N GLY A 184 -10.35 -13.74 -7.12
CA GLY A 184 -9.13 -14.34 -7.65
C GLY A 184 -8.33 -15.12 -6.62
N ASN A 185 -7.47 -16.01 -7.08
CA ASN A 185 -6.53 -16.76 -6.25
C ASN A 185 -5.18 -16.02 -6.15
N ILE A 186 -4.40 -16.31 -5.13
CA ILE A 186 -3.12 -15.64 -4.85
C ILE A 186 -2.01 -16.68 -4.66
N VAL A 187 -0.84 -16.39 -5.25
CA VAL A 187 0.44 -17.01 -4.91
C VAL A 187 1.40 -15.92 -4.44
N ALA A 188 2.00 -16.09 -3.29
CA ALA A 188 2.97 -15.15 -2.72
C ALA A 188 4.39 -15.53 -3.15
N TYR A 189 5.14 -14.56 -3.66
CA TYR A 189 6.57 -14.67 -3.94
C TYR A 189 7.29 -13.66 -3.07
N ASP A 190 7.77 -14.11 -1.91
CA ASP A 190 8.51 -13.25 -0.99
C ASP A 190 9.91 -13.02 -1.52
N ILE A 191 10.19 -11.78 -1.89
CA ILE A 191 11.44 -11.32 -2.50
C ILE A 191 12.11 -10.19 -1.74
N CYS A 192 11.50 -9.74 -0.63
CA CYS A 192 11.99 -8.60 0.12
C CYS A 192 12.17 -8.95 1.58
N TYR A 193 13.19 -8.39 2.22
CA TYR A 193 13.43 -8.44 3.65
C TYR A 193 13.36 -7.04 4.28
N THR A 194 13.18 -6.98 5.58
CA THR A 194 13.15 -5.70 6.31
C THR A 194 14.45 -5.46 7.06
N GLU A 195 15.10 -4.33 6.79
CA GLU A 195 16.22 -3.85 7.58
C GLU A 195 15.71 -3.25 8.89
N ILE A 196 16.14 -3.79 10.04
CA ILE A 196 15.58 -3.44 11.36
C ILE A 196 15.90 -2.00 11.75
N SER A 197 17.13 -1.54 11.48
CA SER A 197 17.60 -0.21 11.88
C SER A 197 16.87 0.95 11.20
N THR A 198 16.39 0.73 9.98
CA THR A 198 15.72 1.76 9.16
C THR A 198 14.24 1.46 8.94
N ALA A 199 13.78 0.27 9.32
CA ALA A 199 12.46 -0.27 9.00
C ALA A 199 12.14 -0.31 7.47
N ARG A 200 13.16 -0.28 6.62
CA ARG A 200 13.01 -0.29 5.16
C ARG A 200 12.89 -1.71 4.63
N GLY A 201 11.98 -1.92 3.70
CA GLY A 201 11.96 -3.10 2.84
C GLY A 201 13.03 -3.00 1.75
N LEU A 202 13.79 -4.07 1.56
CA LEU A 202 14.85 -4.18 0.55
C LEU A 202 14.60 -5.43 -0.28
N CYS A 203 14.53 -5.29 -1.60
CA CYS A 203 14.13 -6.34 -2.53
C CYS A 203 15.26 -6.59 -3.54
N PRO A 204 16.10 -7.61 -3.33
CA PRO A 204 17.20 -7.94 -4.24
C PRO A 204 16.71 -8.31 -5.64
N ASN A 205 17.38 -7.83 -6.67
CA ASN A 205 17.03 -8.11 -8.06
C ASN A 205 17.15 -9.61 -8.43
N ASN A 206 18.10 -10.33 -7.84
CA ASN A 206 18.25 -11.77 -8.03
C ASN A 206 17.06 -12.55 -7.44
N SER A 207 16.51 -12.12 -6.31
CA SER A 207 15.28 -12.69 -5.72
C SER A 207 14.07 -12.45 -6.63
N ALA A 208 13.94 -11.25 -7.18
CA ALA A 208 12.88 -10.93 -8.14
C ALA A 208 12.97 -11.78 -9.41
N VAL A 209 14.17 -11.92 -10.00
CA VAL A 209 14.37 -12.80 -11.17
C VAL A 209 14.05 -14.26 -10.86
N ALA A 210 14.45 -14.76 -9.70
CA ALA A 210 14.16 -16.13 -9.28
C ALA A 210 12.65 -16.34 -9.11
N ALA A 211 11.94 -15.37 -8.53
CA ALA A 211 10.50 -15.40 -8.37
C ALA A 211 9.75 -15.40 -9.71
N VAL A 212 10.17 -14.57 -10.67
CA VAL A 212 9.60 -14.56 -12.03
C VAL A 212 9.81 -15.90 -12.73
N ASN A 213 11.02 -16.48 -12.62
CA ASN A 213 11.29 -17.80 -13.18
C ASN A 213 10.37 -18.87 -12.55
N GLN A 214 10.15 -18.79 -11.24
CA GLN A 214 9.25 -19.73 -10.55
C GLN A 214 7.80 -19.53 -11.00
N ALA A 215 7.33 -18.28 -11.13
CA ALA A 215 5.97 -18.00 -11.59
C ALA A 215 5.69 -18.55 -12.99
N ILE A 216 6.68 -18.48 -13.89
CA ILE A 216 6.59 -19.11 -15.21
C ILE A 216 6.54 -20.66 -15.06
N ALA A 217 7.39 -21.23 -14.20
CA ALA A 217 7.46 -22.67 -13.98
C ALA A 217 6.20 -23.24 -13.31
N ASP A 218 5.52 -22.46 -12.46
CA ASP A 218 4.26 -22.87 -11.82
C ASP A 218 3.14 -23.09 -12.86
N GLY A 219 3.18 -22.35 -13.98
CA GLY A 219 2.29 -22.55 -15.13
C GLY A 219 0.81 -22.25 -14.88
N VAL A 220 0.50 -21.58 -13.77
CA VAL A 220 -0.88 -21.23 -13.35
C VAL A 220 -1.07 -19.74 -13.09
N ILE A 221 -0.01 -18.95 -13.17
CA ILE A 221 -0.05 -17.52 -12.91
C ILE A 221 -0.55 -16.78 -14.16
N ASP A 222 -1.62 -16.02 -14.03
CA ASP A 222 -2.16 -15.18 -15.10
C ASP A 222 -1.63 -13.75 -15.04
N VAL A 223 -1.44 -13.22 -13.82
CA VAL A 223 -1.03 -11.84 -13.58
C VAL A 223 0.07 -11.80 -12.53
N LEU A 224 1.18 -11.11 -12.82
CA LEU A 224 2.20 -10.75 -11.84
C LEU A 224 2.03 -9.29 -11.40
N ASN A 225 2.02 -9.06 -10.10
CA ASN A 225 2.12 -7.73 -9.51
C ASN A 225 3.49 -7.50 -8.91
N TYR A 226 4.12 -6.38 -9.28
CA TYR A 226 5.42 -5.95 -8.79
C TYR A 226 5.36 -4.48 -8.32
N SER A 227 5.03 -4.27 -7.06
CA SER A 227 4.88 -2.94 -6.45
C SER A 227 6.21 -2.42 -5.88
N ILE A 228 7.30 -2.57 -6.64
CA ILE A 228 8.67 -2.24 -6.28
C ILE A 228 9.28 -1.42 -7.41
N GLY A 229 10.24 -0.55 -7.11
CA GLY A 229 10.91 0.29 -8.11
C GLY A 229 11.87 -0.49 -9.00
N GLY A 230 12.20 0.07 -10.14
CA GLY A 230 13.15 -0.50 -11.13
C GLY A 230 12.79 -0.10 -12.55
N GLY A 231 13.33 -0.84 -13.53
CA GLY A 231 12.95 -0.74 -14.94
C GLY A 231 13.37 0.56 -15.65
N ALA A 232 14.35 1.29 -15.12
CA ALA A 232 14.84 2.53 -15.74
C ALA A 232 15.65 2.26 -17.00
N ALA A 233 16.27 1.08 -17.12
CA ALA A 233 17.03 0.64 -18.29
C ALA A 233 16.54 -0.75 -18.78
N PRO A 234 15.35 -0.82 -19.37
CA PRO A 234 14.61 -2.08 -19.62
C PRO A 234 15.40 -3.16 -20.36
N TRP A 235 16.24 -2.75 -21.31
CA TRP A 235 16.99 -3.67 -22.16
C TRP A 235 18.28 -4.19 -21.52
N SER A 236 18.65 -3.73 -20.34
CA SER A 236 19.88 -4.09 -19.64
C SER A 236 19.68 -4.48 -18.18
N GLU A 237 18.47 -4.42 -17.66
CA GLU A 237 18.13 -4.84 -16.30
C GLU A 237 17.57 -6.28 -16.29
N ALA A 238 18.13 -7.13 -15.43
CA ALA A 238 17.76 -8.55 -15.38
C ALA A 238 16.28 -8.77 -15.02
N VAL A 239 15.71 -7.96 -14.13
CA VAL A 239 14.30 -8.05 -13.74
C VAL A 239 13.40 -7.67 -14.91
N SER A 240 13.73 -6.61 -15.65
CA SER A 240 13.00 -6.18 -16.84
C SER A 240 12.99 -7.26 -17.93
N LEU A 241 14.13 -7.93 -18.15
CA LEU A 241 14.22 -9.04 -19.10
C LEU A 241 13.47 -10.29 -18.60
N ALA A 242 13.44 -10.53 -17.30
CA ALA A 242 12.62 -11.61 -16.74
C ALA A 242 11.13 -11.33 -16.96
N PHE A 243 10.67 -10.10 -16.81
CA PHE A 243 9.29 -9.71 -17.14
C PHE A 243 8.95 -9.88 -18.60
N LEU A 244 9.90 -9.61 -19.53
CA LEU A 244 9.72 -9.91 -20.95
C LEU A 244 9.42 -11.39 -21.18
N ASN A 245 10.19 -12.26 -20.52
CA ASN A 245 9.97 -13.71 -20.62
C ASN A 245 8.64 -14.15 -19.96
N ALA A 246 8.23 -13.50 -18.88
CA ALA A 246 6.91 -13.76 -18.28
C ALA A 246 5.76 -13.40 -19.25
N VAL A 247 5.89 -12.27 -19.94
CA VAL A 247 4.90 -11.85 -20.96
C VAL A 247 4.91 -12.81 -22.15
N ASP A 248 6.07 -13.28 -22.60
CA ASP A 248 6.17 -14.28 -23.65
C ASP A 248 5.53 -15.62 -23.23
N ALA A 249 5.56 -15.94 -21.94
CA ALA A 249 4.87 -17.09 -21.35
C ALA A 249 3.35 -16.89 -21.17
N GLY A 250 2.82 -15.70 -21.52
CA GLY A 250 1.39 -15.39 -21.43
C GLY A 250 0.95 -14.75 -20.11
N ILE A 251 1.89 -14.35 -19.25
CA ILE A 251 1.60 -13.72 -17.95
C ILE A 251 1.52 -12.20 -18.13
N PHE A 252 0.43 -11.58 -17.68
CA PHE A 252 0.33 -10.12 -17.63
C PHE A 252 1.15 -9.56 -16.47
N VAL A 253 2.06 -8.61 -16.73
CA VAL A 253 2.89 -8.00 -15.70
C VAL A 253 2.45 -6.57 -15.41
N ALA A 254 2.07 -6.30 -14.17
CA ALA A 254 1.74 -4.98 -13.65
C ALA A 254 2.81 -4.52 -12.66
N SER A 255 3.36 -3.33 -12.87
CA SER A 255 4.37 -2.75 -12.00
C SER A 255 4.04 -1.31 -11.61
N SER A 256 4.63 -0.82 -10.51
CA SER A 256 4.45 0.55 -10.06
C SER A 256 5.28 1.52 -10.89
N ALA A 257 4.73 2.69 -11.23
CA ALA A 257 5.50 3.78 -11.82
C ALA A 257 6.43 4.49 -10.80
N GLY A 258 6.42 4.07 -9.55
CA GLY A 258 7.20 4.64 -8.44
C GLY A 258 6.52 5.84 -7.78
N ASN A 259 7.17 6.35 -6.73
CA ASN A 259 6.67 7.40 -5.84
C ASN A 259 7.44 8.73 -5.95
N SER A 260 8.27 8.91 -6.98
CA SER A 260 9.14 10.09 -7.13
C SER A 260 8.51 11.22 -7.93
N GLY A 261 7.27 11.03 -8.44
CA GLY A 261 6.52 12.04 -9.19
C GLY A 261 6.10 13.25 -8.33
N PRO A 262 5.48 14.29 -8.95
CA PRO A 262 5.03 14.37 -10.35
C PRO A 262 6.06 15.00 -11.32
N GLY A 263 7.31 15.18 -10.92
CA GLY A 263 8.34 15.80 -11.76
C GLY A 263 8.67 15.00 -13.04
N PRO A 264 9.35 15.59 -14.02
CA PRO A 264 9.80 14.89 -15.20
C PRO A 264 10.89 13.85 -14.85
N ASN A 265 10.94 12.75 -15.62
CA ASN A 265 11.93 11.68 -15.48
C ASN A 265 11.90 10.96 -14.10
N THR A 266 10.73 10.86 -13.48
CA THR A 266 10.54 10.18 -12.18
C THR A 266 9.82 8.85 -12.30
N MET A 267 9.36 8.49 -13.49
CA MET A 267 8.70 7.23 -13.76
C MET A 267 9.71 6.06 -13.74
N GLY A 268 9.42 5.04 -12.96
CA GLY A 268 10.05 3.72 -13.04
C GLY A 268 9.31 2.82 -14.03
N HIS A 269 9.87 1.65 -14.28
CA HIS A 269 9.31 0.61 -15.15
C HIS A 269 8.94 1.14 -16.54
N LEU A 270 10.00 1.48 -17.30
CA LEU A 270 9.89 2.00 -18.67
C LEU A 270 9.80 0.87 -19.72
N GLU A 271 9.67 -0.38 -19.30
CA GLU A 271 9.52 -1.53 -20.15
C GLU A 271 8.24 -1.46 -20.98
N PRO A 272 8.31 -1.54 -22.32
CA PRO A 272 7.11 -1.48 -23.16
C PRO A 272 6.24 -2.76 -23.05
N TRP A 273 6.70 -3.79 -22.35
CA TRP A 273 5.98 -5.04 -22.13
C TRP A 273 5.31 -5.15 -20.76
N VAL A 274 5.44 -4.16 -19.87
CA VAL A 274 4.74 -4.14 -18.59
C VAL A 274 3.69 -3.04 -18.53
N SER A 275 2.68 -3.22 -17.70
CA SER A 275 1.72 -2.17 -17.35
C SER A 275 2.26 -1.36 -16.17
N SER A 276 2.96 -0.26 -16.46
CA SER A 276 3.45 0.65 -15.44
C SER A 276 2.34 1.59 -14.96
N THR A 277 1.96 1.47 -13.68
CA THR A 277 0.79 2.13 -13.11
C THR A 277 1.21 3.24 -12.15
N ALA A 278 0.76 4.46 -12.42
CA ALA A 278 1.00 5.61 -11.56
C ALA A 278 0.04 5.64 -10.37
N ALA A 279 0.51 6.23 -9.26
CA ALA A 279 -0.34 6.54 -8.12
C ALA A 279 -1.34 7.64 -8.48
N ALA A 280 -2.61 7.46 -8.11
CA ALA A 280 -3.66 8.44 -8.31
C ALA A 280 -4.45 8.61 -7.01
N GLN A 281 -5.05 9.79 -6.86
CA GLN A 281 -5.91 10.10 -5.73
C GLN A 281 -7.38 9.98 -6.15
N HIS A 282 -8.23 9.52 -5.24
CA HIS A 282 -9.66 9.35 -5.48
C HIS A 282 -10.50 10.58 -5.11
N GLY A 283 -9.87 11.71 -4.76
CA GLY A 283 -10.56 12.99 -4.47
C GLY A 283 -11.38 13.02 -3.19
N ARG A 284 -11.48 11.91 -2.45
CA ARG A 284 -12.10 11.88 -1.13
C ARG A 284 -11.09 12.38 -0.09
N GLY A 285 -11.50 13.34 0.74
CA GLY A 285 -10.73 13.72 1.92
C GLY A 285 -10.54 12.52 2.84
N SER A 286 -9.32 12.31 3.34
CA SER A 286 -9.06 11.26 4.31
C SER A 286 -9.84 11.55 5.62
N PHE A 287 -10.05 10.51 6.44
CA PHE A 287 -10.43 10.70 7.83
C PHE A 287 -9.23 11.27 8.57
N ALA A 288 -9.10 12.59 8.58
CA ALA A 288 -8.08 13.25 9.37
C ALA A 288 -8.53 13.29 10.83
N LEU A 289 -7.61 13.04 11.74
CA LEU A 289 -7.80 13.45 13.12
C LEU A 289 -7.87 14.96 13.14
N ALA A 290 -8.87 15.50 13.82
CA ALA A 290 -9.06 16.93 13.89
C ALA A 290 -9.17 17.37 15.35
N LEU A 291 -8.41 18.38 15.71
CA LEU A 291 -8.55 19.07 16.98
C LEU A 291 -9.52 20.24 16.78
N ASN A 292 -10.69 20.14 17.36
CA ASN A 292 -11.63 21.27 17.42
C ASN A 292 -11.34 22.13 18.65
N VAL A 293 -10.74 23.28 18.46
CA VAL A 293 -10.59 24.26 19.53
C VAL A 293 -11.96 24.90 19.78
N THR A 294 -12.51 24.75 21.00
CA THR A 294 -13.86 25.19 21.34
C THR A 294 -13.88 26.45 22.21
N GLY A 295 -12.76 26.95 22.65
CA GLY A 295 -12.66 28.13 23.51
C GLY A 295 -11.26 28.29 24.12
N PRO A 296 -11.06 29.30 24.98
CA PRO A 296 -12.04 30.27 25.48
C PRO A 296 -12.31 31.39 24.48
N GLY A 297 -13.53 31.93 24.48
CA GLY A 297 -13.95 33.04 23.62
C GLY A 297 -14.26 32.64 22.17
N SER A 298 -14.20 33.61 21.25
CA SER A 298 -14.38 33.34 19.82
C SER A 298 -13.11 32.72 19.24
N VAL A 299 -13.23 31.48 18.81
CA VAL A 299 -12.10 30.77 18.18
C VAL A 299 -12.04 31.15 16.70
N PRO A 300 -10.88 31.59 16.17
CA PRO A 300 -10.69 31.83 14.74
C PRO A 300 -11.02 30.61 13.89
N GLU A 301 -11.57 30.83 12.70
CA GLU A 301 -11.96 29.75 11.77
C GLU A 301 -10.83 28.78 11.43
N PRO A 302 -9.58 29.20 11.20
CA PRO A 302 -8.48 28.28 10.92
C PRO A 302 -8.18 27.27 12.04
N LEU A 303 -8.71 27.50 13.25
CA LEU A 303 -8.59 26.57 14.38
C LEU A 303 -9.84 25.66 14.55
N ARG A 304 -10.68 25.56 13.51
CA ARG A 304 -11.94 24.77 13.53
C ARG A 304 -12.21 24.07 12.20
N PRO A 305 -11.66 22.91 11.94
CA PRO A 305 -10.75 22.08 12.72
C PRO A 305 -9.27 22.35 12.38
N VAL A 306 -8.40 22.15 13.36
CA VAL A 306 -6.96 21.95 13.10
C VAL A 306 -6.78 20.48 12.75
N LEU A 307 -6.33 20.19 11.55
CA LEU A 307 -5.97 18.83 11.14
C LEU A 307 -4.68 18.42 11.88
N ILE A 308 -4.68 17.23 12.45
CA ILE A 308 -3.51 16.68 13.15
C ILE A 308 -3.14 15.33 12.55
N GLU A 309 -1.85 15.08 12.46
CA GLU A 309 -1.32 13.78 12.09
C GLU A 309 -0.95 12.97 13.34
N GLU A 310 -1.17 11.68 13.26
CA GLU A 310 -0.76 10.75 14.28
C GLU A 310 0.69 10.39 14.05
N GLY A 311 1.56 10.77 14.99
CA GLY A 311 2.96 10.37 14.97
C GLY A 311 3.11 8.86 15.14
N ASN A 312 4.21 8.29 14.67
CA ASN A 312 4.52 6.86 14.83
C ASN A 312 4.96 6.56 16.29
N THR A 313 4.02 6.66 17.22
CA THR A 313 4.27 6.45 18.66
C THR A 313 3.96 5.04 19.14
N GLY A 314 3.46 4.16 18.26
CA GLY A 314 3.01 2.82 18.60
C GLY A 314 1.70 2.76 19.41
N THR A 315 1.13 3.90 19.79
CA THR A 315 -0.16 3.97 20.52
C THR A 315 -1.17 4.81 19.72
N PRO A 316 -2.17 4.18 19.13
CA PRO A 316 -3.19 4.91 18.35
C PRO A 316 -3.97 5.92 19.21
N PHE A 317 -4.32 7.03 18.61
CA PHE A 317 -5.20 8.04 19.23
C PHE A 317 -6.63 7.48 19.30
N THR A 318 -7.00 6.86 20.42
CA THR A 318 -8.30 6.17 20.56
C THR A 318 -9.35 6.91 21.37
N THR A 319 -8.98 8.02 22.02
CA THR A 319 -9.87 8.73 22.95
C THR A 319 -9.96 10.23 22.63
N SER A 320 -11.15 10.80 22.85
CA SER A 320 -11.33 12.25 22.80
C SER A 320 -10.52 12.92 23.92
N ILE A 321 -9.79 13.99 23.59
CA ILE A 321 -9.11 14.80 24.58
C ILE A 321 -10.16 15.64 25.31
N PRO A 322 -10.19 15.64 26.66
CA PRO A 322 -11.10 16.51 27.39
C PRO A 322 -10.93 17.98 26.99
N GLY A 323 -12.03 18.70 26.78
CA GLY A 323 -12.02 20.09 26.34
C GLY A 323 -11.34 21.08 27.30
N THR A 324 -10.97 20.61 28.51
CA THR A 324 -10.22 21.37 29.51
C THR A 324 -8.72 21.08 29.51
N THR A 325 -8.25 20.20 28.63
CA THR A 325 -6.82 19.86 28.57
C THR A 325 -6.01 21.07 28.12
N PRO A 326 -5.01 21.52 28.91
CA PRO A 326 -4.23 22.70 28.55
C PRO A 326 -3.35 22.42 27.33
N VAL A 327 -3.08 23.48 26.56
CA VAL A 327 -2.12 23.45 25.45
C VAL A 327 -0.82 24.07 25.90
N ARG A 328 0.31 23.42 25.60
CA ARG A 328 1.66 23.96 25.84
C ARG A 328 2.42 24.00 24.52
N VAL A 329 2.94 25.18 24.21
CA VAL A 329 3.72 25.43 23.00
C VAL A 329 5.19 25.12 23.30
N SER A 330 5.84 24.34 22.42
CA SER A 330 7.24 23.94 22.56
C SER A 330 8.21 25.11 22.57
N ALA A 331 7.91 26.21 21.88
CA ALA A 331 8.72 27.43 21.84
C ALA A 331 9.06 28.02 23.23
N THR A 332 8.29 27.69 24.28
CA THR A 332 8.57 28.06 25.66
C THR A 332 9.56 27.15 26.37
N ILE A 333 9.92 26.01 25.76
CA ILE A 333 10.74 24.93 26.30
C ILE A 333 11.97 24.68 25.43
N ASP A 334 11.78 24.74 24.13
CA ASP A 334 12.81 24.58 23.09
C ASP A 334 12.85 25.88 22.24
N THR A 335 13.97 26.60 22.32
CA THR A 335 14.15 27.86 21.58
C THR A 335 14.30 27.68 20.08
N ALA A 336 14.70 26.50 19.61
CA ALA A 336 14.73 26.18 18.19
C ALA A 336 13.30 25.95 17.63
N ASN A 337 12.38 25.53 18.49
CA ASN A 337 10.96 25.27 18.17
C ASN A 337 10.75 24.31 16.99
N ASP A 338 11.68 23.38 16.82
CA ASP A 338 11.68 22.40 15.72
C ASP A 338 11.38 20.96 16.17
N GLY A 339 11.32 20.73 17.49
CA GLY A 339 11.05 19.41 18.06
C GLY A 339 12.14 18.36 17.79
N CYS A 340 13.27 18.75 17.22
CA CYS A 340 14.36 17.84 16.85
C CYS A 340 15.22 17.41 18.04
N ALA A 341 15.15 18.11 19.17
CA ALA A 341 15.81 17.74 20.41
C ALA A 341 14.84 17.14 21.42
N ALA A 342 15.33 16.24 22.27
CA ALA A 342 14.50 15.65 23.32
C ALA A 342 14.06 16.72 24.33
N PHE A 343 12.76 16.82 24.55
CA PHE A 343 12.20 17.70 25.57
C PHE A 343 12.54 17.19 27.00
N PRO A 344 12.61 18.09 27.98
CA PRO A 344 12.75 17.68 29.38
C PRO A 344 11.66 16.69 29.80
N ALA A 345 11.99 15.76 30.69
CA ALA A 345 11.02 14.83 31.20
C ALA A 345 9.79 15.57 31.78
N ASN A 346 8.59 15.07 31.42
CA ASN A 346 7.31 15.66 31.84
C ASN A 346 7.01 17.08 31.30
N ALA A 347 7.74 17.57 30.31
CA ALA A 347 7.54 18.92 29.75
C ALA A 347 6.09 19.21 29.34
N PHE A 348 5.40 18.20 28.81
CA PHE A 348 4.00 18.28 28.35
C PHE A 348 3.03 17.45 29.19
N GLN A 349 3.41 17.04 30.39
CA GLN A 349 2.57 16.18 31.23
C GLN A 349 1.19 16.81 31.46
N GLY A 350 0.12 16.07 31.11
CA GLY A 350 -1.27 16.50 31.24
C GLY A 350 -1.68 17.64 30.30
N ALA A 351 -0.93 17.86 29.21
CA ALA A 351 -1.19 18.89 28.22
C ALA A 351 -1.09 18.35 26.79
N ILE A 352 -1.65 19.08 25.84
CA ILE A 352 -1.40 18.90 24.42
C ILE A 352 -0.11 19.66 24.09
N ALA A 353 0.88 18.98 23.52
CA ALA A 353 2.08 19.64 22.99
C ALA A 353 1.80 20.23 21.61
N VAL A 354 2.20 21.47 21.39
CA VAL A 354 2.28 22.10 20.08
C VAL A 354 3.75 22.36 19.80
N VAL A 355 4.28 21.67 18.78
CA VAL A 355 5.70 21.67 18.41
C VAL A 355 5.85 22.36 17.06
#